data_cb74ccaabefd7ab2abd3fd6e94607acd
#
_entry.id   cb74ccaabefd7ab2abd3fd6e94607acd
#
_cell.length_a   1.000
_cell.length_b   1.000
_cell.length_c   1.000
_cell.angle_alpha   90.00
_cell.angle_beta   90.00
_cell.angle_gamma   90.00
#
_symmetry.space_group_name_H-M   'P 1'
#
loop_
_entity.id
_entity.type
_entity.pdbx_description
1 polymer ?
#
loop_
_entity_poly.entity_id
_entity_poly.type
_entity_poly.pdbx_seq_one_letter_code
_entity_poly.pdbx_strand_id
1 'polypeptide(L)'
;MLSIFVETSCNRYNRDECEFCHVYEPLMEHPVSEWHLTAQQARVMADTIQRVEVLNTLAQQEINLTGGEASQNPDIVEICKVFQTVTPHVCLHTNLDMLSEKSKRWQRLR
;
A
#
# COMPACT_ATOMS: atom_id res chain seq x y z
N MET A 1 2.49 -3.35 14.79
CA MET A 1 2.56 -3.09 13.33
C MET A 1 1.16 -3.16 12.75
N LEU A 2 0.82 -2.21 11.90
CA LEU A 2 -0.46 -2.16 11.22
C LEU A 2 -0.21 -2.26 9.71
N SER A 3 -0.79 -3.26 9.06
CA SER A 3 -0.66 -3.44 7.61
C SER A 3 -1.93 -2.98 6.91
N ILE A 4 -1.79 -2.18 5.88
CA ILE A 4 -2.90 -1.63 5.11
C ILE A 4 -2.75 -2.05 3.65
N PHE A 5 -3.78 -2.71 3.13
CA PHE A 5 -3.83 -3.16 1.75
C PHE A 5 -4.33 -2.01 0.87
N VAL A 6 -3.49 -1.55 -0.05
CA VAL A 6 -3.78 -0.34 -0.84
C VAL A 6 -4.03 -0.62 -2.32
N GLU A 7 -3.73 -1.82 -2.79
CA GLU A 7 -3.76 -2.10 -4.22
C GLU A 7 -3.93 -3.59 -4.50
N THR A 8 -4.78 -3.95 -5.45
CA THR A 8 -4.93 -5.35 -5.87
C THR A 8 -4.18 -5.68 -7.15
N SER A 9 -3.79 -4.69 -7.95
CA SER A 9 -3.05 -4.95 -9.18
C SER A 9 -1.55 -5.20 -8.92
N CYS A 10 -0.90 -5.92 -9.83
CA CYS A 10 0.53 -6.14 -9.78
C CYS A 10 1.08 -6.28 -11.19
N ASN A 11 2.15 -5.52 -11.50
CA ASN A 11 2.78 -5.56 -12.81
C ASN A 11 3.59 -6.84 -13.07
N ARG A 12 3.77 -7.67 -12.04
CA ARG A 12 4.45 -8.97 -12.16
C ARG A 12 3.49 -10.17 -12.13
N TYR A 13 2.19 -9.91 -12.07
CA TYR A 13 1.20 -10.97 -12.09
C TYR A 13 1.28 -11.77 -13.39
N ASN A 14 1.23 -13.10 -13.29
CA ASN A 14 1.43 -14.06 -14.39
C ASN A 14 2.84 -14.13 -14.96
N ARG A 15 3.83 -13.57 -14.27
CA ARG A 15 5.24 -13.81 -14.59
C ARG A 15 5.78 -14.92 -13.69
N ASP A 16 6.67 -15.76 -14.22
CA ASP A 16 7.26 -16.86 -13.46
C ASP A 16 8.08 -16.42 -12.24
N GLU A 17 8.28 -15.12 -12.08
CA GLU A 17 9.05 -14.51 -11.00
C GLU A 17 8.34 -14.54 -9.64
N CYS A 18 7.02 -14.81 -9.61
CA CYS A 18 6.18 -14.70 -8.40
C CYS A 18 5.35 -15.97 -8.18
N GLU A 19 6.04 -17.12 -8.02
CA GLU A 19 5.36 -18.41 -7.83
C GLU A 19 4.60 -18.52 -6.51
N PHE A 20 5.01 -17.74 -5.50
CA PHE A 20 4.51 -17.86 -4.13
C PHE A 20 3.76 -16.62 -3.65
N CYS A 21 3.05 -15.93 -4.57
CA CYS A 21 2.30 -14.75 -4.18
C CYS A 21 1.02 -15.11 -3.43
N HIS A 22 1.05 -15.05 -2.10
CA HIS A 22 -0.10 -15.35 -1.25
C HIS A 22 -1.23 -14.32 -1.36
N VAL A 23 -0.98 -13.15 -1.99
CA VAL A 23 -2.01 -12.14 -2.24
C VAL A 23 -2.91 -12.56 -3.40
N TYR A 24 -2.30 -13.04 -4.50
CA TYR A 24 -3.04 -13.42 -5.70
C TYR A 24 -3.59 -14.84 -5.67
N GLU A 25 -3.03 -15.74 -4.88
CA GLU A 25 -3.52 -17.10 -4.79
C GLU A 25 -5.01 -17.17 -4.46
N PRO A 26 -5.51 -16.46 -3.43
CA PRO A 26 -6.95 -16.39 -3.19
C PRO A 26 -7.73 -15.68 -4.30
N LEU A 27 -7.14 -14.65 -4.93
CA LEU A 27 -7.80 -13.89 -5.99
C LEU A 27 -7.95 -14.70 -7.28
N MET A 28 -7.09 -15.69 -7.52
CA MET A 28 -7.20 -16.58 -8.67
C MET A 28 -8.43 -17.49 -8.57
N GLU A 29 -8.80 -17.89 -7.36
CA GLU A 29 -10.00 -18.68 -7.11
C GLU A 29 -11.27 -17.82 -7.14
N HIS A 30 -11.15 -16.56 -6.71
CA HIS A 30 -12.26 -15.62 -6.60
C HIS A 30 -11.86 -14.29 -7.25
N PRO A 31 -11.72 -14.26 -8.59
CA PRO A 31 -11.23 -13.06 -9.26
C PRO A 31 -12.13 -11.86 -8.99
N VAL A 32 -11.52 -10.78 -8.54
CA VAL A 32 -12.17 -9.49 -8.35
C VAL A 32 -11.58 -8.48 -9.33
N SER A 33 -12.35 -7.44 -9.65
CA SER A 33 -11.83 -6.34 -10.45
C SER A 33 -10.70 -5.64 -9.70
N GLU A 34 -9.81 -4.98 -10.44
CA GLU A 34 -8.77 -4.17 -9.84
C GLU A 34 -9.36 -3.16 -8.86
N TRP A 35 -8.73 -3.04 -7.71
CA TRP A 35 -9.18 -2.12 -6.66
C TRP A 35 -8.01 -1.29 -6.17
N HIS A 36 -8.27 -0.01 -5.98
CA HIS A 36 -7.29 0.94 -5.46
C HIS A 36 -7.87 1.67 -4.27
N LEU A 37 -7.10 1.74 -3.18
CA LEU A 37 -7.44 2.64 -2.09
C LEU A 37 -7.24 4.07 -2.58
N THR A 38 -8.22 4.94 -2.38
CA THR A 38 -8.09 6.35 -2.74
C THR A 38 -7.47 7.15 -1.60
N ALA A 39 -6.90 8.32 -1.93
CA ALA A 39 -6.38 9.22 -0.90
C ALA A 39 -7.48 9.65 0.08
N GLN A 40 -8.71 9.82 -0.40
CA GLN A 40 -9.85 10.18 0.46
C GLN A 40 -10.17 9.05 1.45
N GLN A 41 -10.19 7.80 0.98
CA GLN A 41 -10.40 6.65 1.87
C GLN A 41 -9.25 6.54 2.88
N ALA A 42 -8.02 6.81 2.46
CA ALA A 42 -6.87 6.81 3.37
C ALA A 42 -7.03 7.85 4.49
N ARG A 43 -7.57 9.03 4.17
CA ARG A 43 -7.84 10.06 5.19
C ARG A 43 -8.86 9.59 6.22
N VAL A 44 -9.92 8.93 5.78
CA VAL A 44 -10.92 8.34 6.68
C VAL A 44 -10.27 7.27 7.56
N MET A 45 -9.44 6.41 6.99
CA MET A 45 -8.73 5.38 7.75
C MET A 45 -7.78 5.99 8.77
N ALA A 46 -7.02 7.01 8.38
CA ALA A 46 -6.09 7.70 9.28
C ALA A 46 -6.83 8.31 10.48
N ASP A 47 -7.96 8.94 10.23
CA ASP A 47 -8.80 9.51 11.30
C ASP A 47 -9.30 8.41 12.26
N THR A 48 -9.77 7.30 11.70
CA THR A 48 -10.24 6.15 12.49
C THR A 48 -9.10 5.55 13.33
N ILE A 49 -7.93 5.37 12.75
CA ILE A 49 -6.76 4.85 13.46
C ILE A 49 -6.42 5.72 14.66
N GLN A 50 -6.45 7.03 14.52
CA GLN A 50 -6.12 7.95 15.60
C GLN A 50 -7.17 7.94 16.72
N ARG A 51 -8.42 7.61 16.41
CA ARG A 51 -9.52 7.57 17.39
C ARG A 51 -9.62 6.26 18.15
N VAL A 52 -9.07 5.17 17.59
CA VAL A 52 -9.14 3.84 18.23
C VAL A 52 -7.78 3.54 18.86
N GLU A 53 -7.74 3.46 20.19
CA GLU A 53 -6.48 3.35 20.95
C GLU A 53 -5.61 2.19 20.49
N VAL A 54 -6.18 0.99 20.32
CA VAL A 54 -5.41 -0.18 19.92
C VAL A 54 -4.82 -0.02 18.52
N LEU A 55 -5.57 0.57 17.58
CA LEU A 55 -5.09 0.84 16.23
C LEU A 55 -3.99 1.89 16.25
N ASN A 56 -4.16 2.94 17.03
CA ASN A 56 -3.15 3.99 17.13
C ASN A 56 -1.85 3.45 17.73
N THR A 57 -1.94 2.62 18.75
CA THR A 57 -0.76 1.97 19.35
C THR A 57 0.01 1.14 18.34
N LEU A 58 -0.69 0.33 17.54
CA LEU A 58 -0.05 -0.47 16.48
C LEU A 58 0.56 0.43 15.40
N ALA A 59 -0.13 1.49 15.00
CA ALA A 59 0.32 2.42 13.97
C ALA A 59 1.59 3.18 14.40
N GLN A 60 1.71 3.53 15.70
CA GLN A 60 2.91 4.20 16.18
C GLN A 60 4.15 3.33 16.10
N GLN A 61 4.01 2.02 16.09
CA GLN A 61 5.13 1.11 15.86
C GLN A 61 5.53 1.13 14.38
N GLU A 62 4.58 0.92 13.47
CA GLU A 62 4.82 0.94 12.04
C GLU A 62 3.49 0.80 11.29
N ILE A 63 3.35 1.54 10.18
CA ILE A 63 2.29 1.31 9.19
C ILE A 63 2.95 0.76 7.92
N ASN A 64 2.53 -0.43 7.49
CA ASN A 64 2.97 -1.03 6.24
C ASN A 64 1.90 -0.87 5.18
N LEU A 65 2.26 -0.27 4.04
CA LEU A 65 1.41 -0.18 2.87
C LEU A 65 1.77 -1.32 1.93
N THR A 66 0.83 -2.20 1.68
CA THR A 66 1.06 -3.44 0.94
C THR A 66 -0.07 -3.70 -0.06
N GLY A 67 0.02 -4.81 -0.78
CA GLY A 67 -0.99 -5.21 -1.75
C GLY A 67 -0.41 -6.14 -2.80
N GLY A 68 -0.96 -6.13 -4.01
CA GLY A 68 -0.33 -6.71 -5.17
C GLY A 68 1.00 -6.01 -5.41
N GLU A 69 0.94 -4.82 -6.02
CA GLU A 69 2.08 -3.90 -6.09
C GLU A 69 1.60 -2.51 -5.69
N ALA A 70 1.90 -2.11 -4.46
CA ALA A 70 1.38 -0.88 -3.87
C ALA A 70 1.77 0.37 -4.67
N SER A 71 2.95 0.38 -5.29
CA SER A 71 3.40 1.53 -6.08
C SER A 71 2.58 1.76 -7.35
N GLN A 72 1.76 0.80 -7.77
CA GLN A 72 0.84 0.99 -8.90
C GLN A 72 -0.40 1.78 -8.54
N ASN A 73 -0.67 1.97 -7.25
CA ASN A 73 -1.78 2.81 -6.82
C ASN A 73 -1.56 4.25 -7.30
N PRO A 74 -2.50 4.84 -8.07
CA PRO A 74 -2.32 6.20 -8.60
C PRO A 74 -2.21 7.26 -7.50
N ASP A 75 -2.74 7.00 -6.32
CA ASP A 75 -2.70 7.93 -5.19
C ASP A 75 -1.61 7.59 -4.17
N ILE A 76 -0.66 6.70 -4.50
CA ILE A 76 0.29 6.16 -3.51
C ILE A 76 1.09 7.26 -2.79
N VAL A 77 1.48 8.30 -3.48
CA VAL A 77 2.24 9.40 -2.87
C VAL A 77 1.39 10.12 -1.82
N GLU A 78 0.15 10.43 -2.18
CA GLU A 78 -0.77 11.10 -1.27
C GLU A 78 -1.16 10.20 -0.09
N ILE A 79 -1.35 8.90 -0.35
CA ILE A 79 -1.61 7.91 0.70
C ILE A 79 -0.46 7.85 1.69
N CYS A 80 0.79 7.81 1.22
CA CYS A 80 1.96 7.85 2.10
C CYS A 80 1.96 9.11 2.96
N LYS A 81 1.68 10.25 2.38
CA LYS A 81 1.63 11.52 3.11
C LYS A 81 0.53 11.53 4.18
N VAL A 82 -0.63 10.97 3.86
CA VAL A 82 -1.75 10.86 4.80
C VAL A 82 -1.33 10.05 6.03
N PHE A 83 -0.75 8.89 5.83
CA PHE A 83 -0.35 8.04 6.96
C PHE A 83 0.87 8.59 7.71
N GLN A 84 1.71 9.39 7.07
CA GLN A 84 2.79 10.10 7.75
C GLN A 84 2.28 11.14 8.76
N THR A 85 1.03 11.57 8.66
CA THR A 85 0.41 12.43 9.69
C THR A 85 0.08 11.64 10.96
N VAL A 86 -0.03 10.31 10.87
CA VAL A 86 -0.31 9.43 12.00
C VAL A 86 0.99 8.99 12.68
N THR A 87 1.99 8.59 11.89
CA THR A 87 3.27 8.11 12.39
C THR A 87 4.39 8.40 11.39
N PRO A 88 5.63 8.67 11.84
CA PRO A 88 6.77 8.76 10.93
C PRO A 88 7.22 7.41 10.37
N HIS A 89 6.72 6.30 10.92
CA HIS A 89 7.15 4.95 10.58
C HIS A 89 6.24 4.32 9.53
N VAL A 90 6.19 4.91 8.33
CA VAL A 90 5.43 4.39 7.19
C VAL A 90 6.37 3.65 6.26
N CYS A 91 6.05 2.39 5.98
CA CYS A 91 6.84 1.50 5.15
C CYS A 91 6.05 1.12 3.90
N LEU A 92 6.66 1.21 2.74
CA LEU A 92 6.04 0.82 1.47
C LEU A 92 6.66 -0.49 0.99
N HIS A 93 5.83 -1.52 0.86
CA HIS A 93 6.25 -2.80 0.30
C HIS A 93 6.05 -2.78 -1.21
N THR A 94 7.14 -2.90 -1.97
CA THR A 94 7.10 -2.77 -3.43
C THR A 94 8.12 -3.69 -4.08
N ASN A 95 7.84 -4.10 -5.32
CA ASN A 95 8.79 -4.84 -6.15
C ASN A 95 9.85 -3.93 -6.80
N LEU A 96 9.79 -2.63 -6.56
CA LEU A 96 10.74 -1.60 -7.01
C LEU A 96 10.69 -1.28 -8.51
N ASP A 97 9.87 -1.94 -9.31
CA ASP A 97 9.83 -1.70 -10.76
C ASP A 97 9.42 -0.27 -11.10
N MET A 98 8.59 0.35 -10.26
CA MET A 98 8.12 1.73 -10.45
C MET A 98 9.06 2.78 -9.84
N LEU A 99 10.10 2.35 -9.13
CA LEU A 99 11.00 3.24 -8.39
C LEU A 99 12.30 3.52 -9.17
N SER A 100 12.17 3.84 -10.46
CA SER A 100 13.32 4.25 -11.27
C SER A 100 13.57 5.75 -11.09
N GLU A 101 14.81 6.20 -11.39
CA GLU A 101 15.15 7.62 -11.34
C GLU A 101 14.30 8.48 -12.27
N LYS A 102 13.77 7.87 -13.34
CA LYS A 102 12.90 8.54 -14.30
C LYS A 102 11.45 8.61 -13.83
N SER A 103 11.08 7.87 -12.79
CA SER A 103 9.72 7.85 -12.27
C SER A 103 9.44 9.13 -11.46
N LYS A 104 8.40 9.86 -11.84
CA LYS A 104 7.95 11.03 -11.06
C LYS A 104 7.46 10.64 -9.68
N ARG A 105 6.86 9.46 -9.54
CA ARG A 105 6.41 8.94 -8.24
C ARG A 105 7.59 8.73 -7.31
N TRP A 106 8.65 8.10 -7.81
CA TRP A 106 9.86 7.88 -7.02
C TRP A 106 10.47 9.20 -6.55
N GLN A 107 10.60 10.17 -7.46
CA GLN A 107 11.15 11.48 -7.13
C GLN A 107 10.32 12.19 -6.06
N ARG A 108 9.00 12.03 -6.07
CA ARG A 108 8.11 12.64 -5.08
C ARG A 108 8.17 11.95 -3.71
N LEU A 109 8.54 10.67 -3.67
CA LEU A 109 8.67 9.89 -2.42
C LEU A 109 10.01 10.06 -1.73
N ARG A 110 11.02 10.51 -2.45
CA ARG A 110 12.38 10.72 -1.90
C ARG A 110 12.40 11.82 -0.84
#